data_9b7aa04caacd48e8f0b5b98744b7dc60
#
_entry.id   9b7aa04caacd48e8f0b5b98744b7dc60
#
_cell.length_a   1.000
_cell.length_b   1.000
_cell.length_c   1.000
_cell.angle_alpha   90.00
_cell.angle_beta   90.00
_cell.angle_gamma   90.00
#
_symmetry.space_group_name_H-M   'P 1'
#
loop_
_entity.id
_entity.type
_entity.pdbx_description
1 polymer ?
#
loop_
_entity_poly.entity_id
_entity_poly.type
_entity_poly.pdbx_seq_one_letter_code
_entity_poly.pdbx_strand_id
1 'polypeptide(L)'
;MKKLTTTLFGFFLANLATAQDMPLSQVLIPGEDWQLVSNHNGFADAPTADGEGNFYFSDMRSDHGLLKVAPPGKVHLYLEGATGISGMKFGPDGKLYACRAKAGEVVVIDPKSSEMKVLAKDVRPNDLVVTHKGYLYFTETPKKQVTFINTKTGEIKIADQGITGPNGICLSPDQGTLVVSDFRGKHCWAFRIELDGTLKYKQPYMTMRRKPDPTKRDILPNFQPSCKGDGMITDAYGRYYVATELGVQYFDPAGRISGVIPGPPDIKGMTSVTFAGRNLEYMHITCFDKVYRLKTKTRGILYQDGPQNHPPKLTK
;
A
#
# COMPACT_ATOMS: atom_id res chain seq x y z
N MET A 1 -2.50 -34.28 70.00
CA MET A 1 -1.66 -33.91 68.75
C MET A 1 -2.66 -33.64 67.66
N LYS A 2 -2.91 -32.33 67.34
CA LYS A 2 -3.81 -31.91 66.24
C LYS A 2 -2.92 -31.65 65.03
N LYS A 3 -3.18 -32.41 63.97
CA LYS A 3 -2.51 -32.16 62.65
C LYS A 3 -3.16 -30.96 61.96
N LEU A 4 -2.37 -29.93 61.73
CA LEU A 4 -2.74 -28.76 60.96
C LEU A 4 -2.56 -29.11 59.48
N THR A 5 -3.64 -29.17 58.72
CA THR A 5 -3.58 -29.37 57.25
C THR A 5 -3.57 -27.98 56.61
N THR A 6 -2.40 -27.58 56.06
CA THR A 6 -2.26 -26.35 55.32
C THR A 6 -2.69 -26.58 53.87
N THR A 7 -3.83 -25.99 53.49
CA THR A 7 -4.31 -26.01 52.10
C THR A 7 -3.61 -24.89 51.33
N LEU A 8 -2.77 -25.25 50.40
CA LEU A 8 -2.10 -24.31 49.49
C LEU A 8 -3.06 -23.91 48.39
N PHE A 9 -3.58 -22.69 48.44
CA PHE A 9 -4.34 -22.12 47.31
C PHE A 9 -3.33 -21.65 46.22
N GLY A 10 -3.21 -22.45 45.19
CA GLY A 10 -2.49 -22.04 43.98
C GLY A 10 -3.28 -20.99 43.23
N PHE A 11 -2.81 -19.76 43.17
CA PHE A 11 -3.29 -18.74 42.26
C PHE A 11 -2.87 -19.12 40.84
N PHE A 12 -3.79 -19.68 40.07
CA PHE A 12 -3.65 -19.74 38.61
C PHE A 12 -3.83 -18.31 38.05
N LEU A 13 -2.73 -17.63 37.73
CA LEU A 13 -2.73 -16.49 36.84
C LEU A 13 -3.11 -17.01 35.45
N ALA A 14 -4.40 -16.97 35.13
CA ALA A 14 -4.86 -17.10 33.76
C ALA A 14 -4.31 -15.91 32.98
N ASN A 15 -3.26 -16.13 32.22
CA ASN A 15 -2.92 -15.24 31.14
C ASN A 15 -4.11 -15.23 30.19
N LEU A 16 -4.97 -14.22 30.31
CA LEU A 16 -5.93 -13.88 29.29
C LEU A 16 -5.10 -13.51 28.04
N ALA A 17 -4.83 -14.49 27.20
CA ALA A 17 -4.44 -14.26 25.83
C ALA A 17 -5.63 -13.53 25.20
N THR A 18 -5.63 -12.21 25.26
CA THR A 18 -6.51 -11.39 24.45
C THR A 18 -6.16 -11.77 23.02
N ALA A 19 -7.08 -12.41 22.31
CA ALA A 19 -6.99 -12.55 20.86
C ALA A 19 -6.80 -11.12 20.31
N GLN A 20 -5.59 -10.84 19.88
CA GLN A 20 -5.15 -9.48 19.67
C GLN A 20 -5.63 -9.03 18.30
N ASP A 21 -6.87 -8.53 18.23
CA ASP A 21 -7.24 -7.62 17.19
C ASP A 21 -6.26 -6.45 17.31
N MET A 22 -5.53 -6.12 16.24
CA MET A 22 -4.58 -5.00 16.25
C MET A 22 -5.38 -3.68 16.22
N PRO A 23 -5.73 -3.08 17.37
CA PRO A 23 -6.67 -1.97 17.42
C PRO A 23 -6.06 -0.69 16.86
N LEU A 24 -6.91 0.27 16.48
CA LEU A 24 -6.50 1.60 16.01
C LEU A 24 -5.53 2.30 16.96
N SER A 25 -5.65 2.04 18.27
CA SER A 25 -4.75 2.60 19.29
C SER A 25 -3.28 2.18 19.15
N GLN A 26 -2.99 1.12 18.41
CA GLN A 26 -1.63 0.71 18.06
C GLN A 26 -1.08 1.44 16.82
N VAL A 27 -1.94 2.12 16.07
CA VAL A 27 -1.57 2.86 14.86
C VAL A 27 -1.65 4.37 15.09
N LEU A 28 -2.74 4.84 15.70
CA LEU A 28 -3.01 6.25 15.87
C LEU A 28 -2.43 6.79 17.18
N ILE A 29 -1.90 8.00 17.13
CA ILE A 29 -1.49 8.79 18.28
C ILE A 29 -2.71 9.63 18.70
N PRO A 30 -3.18 9.57 19.96
CA PRO A 30 -4.29 10.41 20.42
C PRO A 30 -3.98 11.88 20.24
N GLY A 31 -4.91 12.63 19.63
CA GLY A 31 -4.77 14.07 19.38
C GLY A 31 -3.99 14.46 18.13
N GLU A 32 -3.38 13.50 17.42
CA GLU A 32 -2.81 13.76 16.09
C GLU A 32 -3.92 13.76 15.04
N ASP A 33 -3.82 14.68 14.08
CA ASP A 33 -4.77 14.82 12.97
C ASP A 33 -4.03 14.96 11.63
N TRP A 34 -4.78 14.85 10.54
CA TRP A 34 -4.25 15.00 9.20
C TRP A 34 -3.69 16.39 8.95
N GLN A 35 -2.45 16.45 8.48
CA GLN A 35 -1.75 17.67 8.10
C GLN A 35 -1.67 17.77 6.59
N LEU A 36 -2.11 18.92 6.03
CA LEU A 36 -1.98 19.19 4.60
C LEU A 36 -0.50 19.34 4.22
N VAL A 37 -0.07 18.56 3.22
CA VAL A 37 1.29 18.58 2.68
C VAL A 37 1.34 19.34 1.37
N SER A 38 0.37 19.09 0.48
CA SER A 38 0.27 19.74 -0.81
C SER A 38 -1.20 19.98 -1.17
N ASN A 39 -1.44 21.12 -1.81
CA ASN A 39 -2.71 21.47 -2.41
C ASN A 39 -2.44 21.93 -3.84
N HIS A 40 -2.85 21.14 -4.82
CA HIS A 40 -2.65 21.41 -6.25
C HIS A 40 -3.93 21.06 -7.02
N ASN A 41 -4.04 21.57 -8.24
CA ASN A 41 -5.26 21.43 -9.05
C ASN A 41 -5.28 20.21 -9.97
N GLY A 42 -4.31 19.31 -9.85
CA GLY A 42 -4.18 18.13 -10.68
C GLY A 42 -4.79 16.87 -10.07
N PHE A 43 -4.08 15.77 -10.21
CA PHE A 43 -4.46 14.46 -9.68
C PHE A 43 -3.25 13.80 -9.03
N ALA A 44 -3.13 13.94 -7.69
CA ALA A 44 -2.06 13.32 -6.91
C ALA A 44 -2.24 11.81 -6.82
N ASP A 45 -1.18 11.07 -7.13
CA ASP A 45 -1.14 9.61 -7.07
C ASP A 45 0.29 9.09 -6.89
N ALA A 46 0.47 7.77 -6.95
CA ALA A 46 1.76 7.09 -6.94
C ALA A 46 2.67 7.47 -5.76
N PRO A 47 2.20 7.50 -4.51
CA PRO A 47 3.05 7.87 -3.39
C PRO A 47 4.11 6.81 -3.12
N THR A 48 5.35 7.25 -2.86
CA THR A 48 6.46 6.38 -2.44
C THR A 48 7.43 7.12 -1.54
N ALA A 49 8.36 6.41 -0.90
CA ALA A 49 9.44 6.98 -0.10
C ALA A 49 10.79 6.36 -0.48
N ASP A 50 11.86 7.13 -0.29
CA ASP A 50 13.23 6.63 -0.39
C ASP A 50 13.80 6.20 0.97
N GLY A 51 15.05 5.70 0.97
CA GLY A 51 15.76 5.28 2.19
C GLY A 51 16.09 6.41 3.16
N GLU A 52 15.98 7.66 2.75
CA GLU A 52 16.17 8.84 3.60
C GLU A 52 14.86 9.34 4.22
N GLY A 53 13.73 8.71 3.85
CA GLY A 53 12.39 9.07 4.30
C GLY A 53 11.77 10.25 3.56
N ASN A 54 12.35 10.69 2.44
CA ASN A 54 11.71 11.66 1.59
C ASN A 54 10.45 11.04 0.96
N PHE A 55 9.42 11.85 0.82
CA PHE A 55 8.16 11.46 0.21
C PHE A 55 8.10 11.95 -1.23
N TYR A 56 7.63 11.09 -2.13
CA TYR A 56 7.45 11.40 -3.55
C TYR A 56 6.03 11.09 -3.98
N PHE A 57 5.50 11.89 -4.90
CA PHE A 57 4.21 11.64 -5.52
C PHE A 57 4.17 12.23 -6.93
N SER A 58 3.23 11.76 -7.73
CA SER A 58 2.97 12.25 -9.09
C SER A 58 1.74 13.15 -9.09
N ASP A 59 1.75 14.19 -9.92
CA ASP A 59 0.53 14.83 -10.40
C ASP A 59 0.23 14.33 -11.83
N MET A 60 -0.68 13.36 -11.92
CA MET A 60 -0.98 12.67 -13.18
C MET A 60 -1.55 13.57 -14.27
N ARG A 61 -2.13 14.72 -13.92
CA ARG A 61 -2.79 15.64 -14.86
C ARG A 61 -1.95 16.85 -15.23
N SER A 62 -0.90 17.13 -14.48
CA SER A 62 0.05 18.18 -14.80
C SER A 62 1.17 17.66 -15.71
N ASP A 63 1.81 18.58 -16.40
CA ASP A 63 3.02 18.30 -17.18
C ASP A 63 4.29 18.52 -16.33
N HIS A 64 4.15 18.72 -15.02
CA HIS A 64 5.27 19.06 -14.14
C HIS A 64 6.16 17.86 -13.78
N GLY A 65 5.67 16.62 -13.90
CA GLY A 65 6.45 15.43 -13.57
C GLY A 65 6.31 14.98 -12.11
N LEU A 66 7.40 14.47 -11.52
CA LEU A 66 7.43 13.98 -10.16
C LEU A 66 7.72 15.07 -9.13
N LEU A 67 7.03 15.02 -8.02
CA LEU A 67 7.18 15.93 -6.91
C LEU A 67 7.82 15.22 -5.71
N LYS A 68 8.68 15.93 -4.99
CA LYS A 68 9.35 15.48 -3.77
C LYS A 68 9.02 16.39 -2.61
N VAL A 69 8.82 15.80 -1.45
CA VAL A 69 8.67 16.49 -0.17
C VAL A 69 9.78 16.03 0.74
N ALA A 70 10.80 16.87 0.90
CA ALA A 70 11.87 16.65 1.86
C ALA A 70 11.47 17.20 3.24
N PRO A 71 11.95 16.62 4.35
CA PRO A 71 11.80 17.24 5.66
C PRO A 71 12.41 18.66 5.67
N PRO A 72 11.73 19.68 6.24
CA PRO A 72 10.54 19.64 7.09
C PRO A 72 9.18 19.65 6.39
N GLY A 73 9.10 19.56 5.06
CA GLY A 73 7.81 19.40 4.37
C GLY A 73 7.57 20.31 3.17
N LYS A 74 8.61 20.90 2.58
CA LYS A 74 8.49 21.73 1.38
C LYS A 74 8.37 20.84 0.13
N VAL A 75 7.32 21.08 -0.67
CA VAL A 75 7.13 20.42 -1.98
C VAL A 75 7.96 21.12 -3.03
N HIS A 76 8.65 20.35 -3.87
CA HIS A 76 9.38 20.85 -5.02
C HIS A 76 9.36 19.83 -6.17
N LEU A 77 9.55 20.32 -7.39
CA LEU A 77 9.72 19.47 -8.55
C LEU A 77 11.00 18.62 -8.39
N TYR A 78 10.85 17.31 -8.56
CA TYR A 78 11.95 16.37 -8.43
C TYR A 78 12.50 15.94 -9.80
N LEU A 79 11.60 15.56 -10.71
CA LEU A 79 11.97 15.08 -12.03
C LEU A 79 11.00 15.60 -13.08
N GLU A 80 11.49 16.52 -13.92
CA GLU A 80 10.74 17.07 -15.03
C GLU A 80 10.51 16.00 -16.12
N GLY A 81 9.37 16.06 -16.82
CA GLY A 81 9.04 15.14 -17.91
C GLY A 81 8.63 13.74 -17.51
N ALA A 82 8.76 13.35 -16.24
CA ALA A 82 8.24 12.08 -15.73
C ALA A 82 6.74 12.20 -15.41
N THR A 83 5.91 12.35 -16.45
CA THR A 83 4.49 12.67 -16.35
C THR A 83 3.58 11.45 -16.46
N GLY A 84 2.34 11.57 -15.97
CA GLY A 84 1.30 10.54 -16.11
C GLY A 84 1.62 9.24 -15.33
N ILE A 85 2.37 9.33 -14.22
CA ILE A 85 2.74 8.19 -13.39
C ILE A 85 1.62 7.91 -12.41
N SER A 86 1.04 6.70 -12.48
CA SER A 86 -0.05 6.21 -11.63
C SER A 86 0.41 5.31 -10.49
N GLY A 87 1.60 4.75 -10.55
CA GLY A 87 2.21 3.93 -9.52
C GLY A 87 3.72 3.96 -9.62
N MET A 88 4.43 3.96 -8.49
CA MET A 88 5.89 3.91 -8.47
C MET A 88 6.44 3.36 -7.16
N LYS A 89 7.60 2.70 -7.23
CA LYS A 89 8.37 2.21 -6.08
C LYS A 89 9.86 2.26 -6.39
N PHE A 90 10.65 2.55 -5.36
CA PHE A 90 12.09 2.33 -5.44
C PHE A 90 12.39 0.83 -5.42
N GLY A 91 13.31 0.41 -6.29
CA GLY A 91 13.80 -0.96 -6.35
C GLY A 91 15.08 -1.17 -5.53
N PRO A 92 15.54 -2.43 -5.41
CA PRO A 92 16.73 -2.78 -4.63
C PRO A 92 18.04 -2.22 -5.21
N ASP A 93 18.01 -1.76 -6.44
CA ASP A 93 19.11 -1.08 -7.14
C ASP A 93 19.11 0.45 -6.92
N GLY A 94 18.21 0.96 -6.08
CA GLY A 94 18.02 2.38 -5.81
C GLY A 94 17.38 3.17 -6.94
N LYS A 95 16.93 2.50 -8.00
CA LYS A 95 16.22 3.15 -9.11
C LYS A 95 14.73 3.22 -8.85
N LEU A 96 14.07 4.18 -9.49
CA LEU A 96 12.63 4.37 -9.40
C LEU A 96 11.94 3.64 -10.55
N TYR A 97 11.12 2.66 -10.22
CA TYR A 97 10.26 1.94 -11.16
C TYR A 97 8.88 2.60 -11.19
N ALA A 98 8.33 2.84 -12.39
CA ALA A 98 7.11 3.61 -12.52
C ALA A 98 6.17 3.10 -13.62
N CYS A 99 4.87 3.16 -13.34
CA CYS A 99 3.77 2.97 -14.28
C CYS A 99 3.45 4.30 -14.95
N ARG A 100 3.85 4.51 -16.19
CA ARG A 100 3.45 5.66 -17.01
C ARG A 100 2.12 5.36 -17.70
N ALA A 101 1.03 5.44 -16.94
CA ALA A 101 -0.31 5.04 -17.42
C ALA A 101 -0.74 5.79 -18.69
N LYS A 102 -0.46 7.09 -18.77
CA LYS A 102 -0.77 7.93 -19.94
C LYS A 102 -0.01 7.50 -21.19
N ALA A 103 1.25 7.07 -21.03
CA ALA A 103 2.10 6.62 -22.12
C ALA A 103 1.89 5.12 -22.48
N GLY A 104 1.27 4.34 -21.61
CA GLY A 104 1.14 2.90 -21.79
C GLY A 104 2.46 2.14 -21.59
N GLU A 105 3.27 2.57 -20.63
CA GLU A 105 4.62 2.05 -20.41
C GLU A 105 4.88 1.75 -18.93
N VAL A 106 5.75 0.76 -18.68
CA VAL A 106 6.45 0.61 -17.40
C VAL A 106 7.90 0.97 -17.64
N VAL A 107 8.44 1.84 -16.78
CA VAL A 107 9.79 2.38 -16.91
C VAL A 107 10.61 2.18 -15.64
N VAL A 108 11.94 2.24 -15.80
CA VAL A 108 12.87 2.44 -14.70
C VAL A 108 13.62 3.75 -14.92
N ILE A 109 13.73 4.55 -13.87
CA ILE A 109 14.33 5.88 -13.87
C ILE A 109 15.52 5.85 -12.91
N ASP A 110 16.68 6.27 -13.38
CA ASP A 110 17.83 6.49 -12.51
C ASP A 110 17.70 7.87 -11.84
N PRO A 111 17.56 7.95 -10.50
CA PRO A 111 17.33 9.21 -9.83
C PRO A 111 18.54 10.16 -9.86
N LYS A 112 19.74 9.66 -10.20
CA LYS A 112 20.97 10.46 -10.25
C LYS A 112 21.18 11.11 -11.62
N SER A 113 20.93 10.35 -12.70
CA SER A 113 21.12 10.83 -14.07
C SER A 113 19.83 11.33 -14.72
N SER A 114 18.68 11.06 -14.14
CA SER A 114 17.35 11.27 -14.73
C SER A 114 17.11 10.43 -16.00
N GLU A 115 17.97 9.49 -16.30
CA GLU A 115 17.82 8.58 -17.44
C GLU A 115 16.61 7.66 -17.21
N MET A 116 15.75 7.59 -18.22
CA MET A 116 14.55 6.75 -18.22
C MET A 116 14.69 5.64 -19.26
N LYS A 117 14.55 4.39 -18.80
CA LYS A 117 14.54 3.20 -19.68
C LYS A 117 13.17 2.54 -19.63
N VAL A 118 12.62 2.23 -20.80
CA VAL A 118 11.35 1.50 -20.92
C VAL A 118 11.59 0.01 -20.71
N LEU A 119 10.80 -0.59 -19.82
CA LEU A 119 10.80 -2.03 -19.52
C LEU A 119 9.67 -2.77 -20.25
N ALA A 120 8.51 -2.12 -20.40
CA ALA A 120 7.37 -2.67 -21.14
C ALA A 120 6.64 -1.55 -21.86
N LYS A 121 6.11 -1.85 -23.07
CA LYS A 121 5.31 -0.96 -23.92
C LYS A 121 3.96 -1.58 -24.23
N ASP A 122 3.02 -0.77 -24.70
CA ASP A 122 1.67 -1.20 -25.11
C ASP A 122 0.89 -1.91 -23.97
N VAL A 123 1.21 -1.51 -22.74
CA VAL A 123 0.54 -1.97 -21.52
C VAL A 123 -0.47 -0.94 -21.02
N ARG A 124 -1.28 -1.34 -20.03
CA ARG A 124 -2.23 -0.43 -19.36
C ARG A 124 -1.95 -0.39 -17.85
N PRO A 125 -0.73 0.02 -17.46
CA PRO A 125 -0.29 -0.12 -16.09
C PRO A 125 -1.03 0.85 -15.19
N ASN A 126 -1.27 0.41 -13.93
CA ASN A 126 -1.86 1.25 -12.90
C ASN A 126 -0.90 1.40 -11.71
N ASP A 127 -0.66 0.37 -10.93
CA ASP A 127 0.29 0.39 -9.80
C ASP A 127 1.28 -0.75 -9.90
N LEU A 128 2.40 -0.64 -9.20
CA LEU A 128 3.47 -1.63 -9.23
C LEU A 128 4.15 -1.84 -7.88
N VAL A 129 4.81 -2.99 -7.76
CA VAL A 129 5.74 -3.28 -6.69
C VAL A 129 6.96 -4.02 -7.23
N VAL A 130 8.12 -3.80 -6.60
CA VAL A 130 9.38 -4.48 -6.96
C VAL A 130 9.89 -5.22 -5.73
N THR A 131 10.14 -6.52 -5.89
CA THR A 131 10.77 -7.34 -4.84
C THR A 131 12.27 -7.07 -4.80
N HIS A 132 12.89 -7.41 -3.68
CA HIS A 132 14.35 -7.34 -3.53
C HIS A 132 15.11 -8.25 -4.51
N LYS A 133 14.45 -9.27 -5.07
CA LYS A 133 15.03 -10.13 -6.13
C LYS A 133 15.00 -9.48 -7.51
N GLY A 134 14.33 -8.34 -7.68
CA GLY A 134 14.12 -7.68 -8.97
C GLY A 134 12.92 -8.25 -9.73
N TYR A 135 11.98 -8.89 -9.06
CA TYR A 135 10.69 -9.26 -9.63
C TYR A 135 9.73 -8.08 -9.49
N LEU A 136 9.29 -7.54 -10.63
CA LEU A 136 8.32 -6.47 -10.70
C LEU A 136 6.95 -7.06 -11.06
N TYR A 137 5.93 -6.67 -10.31
CA TYR A 137 4.53 -6.95 -10.62
C TYR A 137 3.80 -5.64 -10.79
N PHE A 138 2.97 -5.53 -11.83
CA PHE A 138 2.13 -4.36 -12.01
C PHE A 138 0.70 -4.76 -12.39
N THR A 139 -0.24 -3.94 -11.98
CA THR A 139 -1.66 -4.14 -12.25
C THR A 139 -2.07 -3.46 -13.55
N GLU A 140 -2.94 -4.11 -14.31
CA GLU A 140 -3.57 -3.58 -15.52
C GLU A 140 -5.09 -3.63 -15.37
N THR A 141 -5.66 -2.59 -14.75
CA THR A 141 -7.09 -2.52 -14.40
C THR A 141 -8.03 -2.80 -15.59
N PRO A 142 -7.83 -2.20 -16.79
CA PRO A 142 -8.69 -2.47 -17.93
C PRO A 142 -8.58 -3.89 -18.48
N LYS A 143 -7.39 -4.51 -18.36
CA LYS A 143 -7.14 -5.87 -18.81
C LYS A 143 -7.47 -6.92 -17.76
N LYS A 144 -7.81 -6.51 -16.52
CA LYS A 144 -8.15 -7.39 -15.39
C LYS A 144 -7.04 -8.40 -15.08
N GLN A 145 -5.79 -7.95 -15.13
CA GLN A 145 -4.62 -8.81 -14.98
C GLN A 145 -3.54 -8.18 -14.11
N VAL A 146 -2.65 -9.03 -13.62
CA VAL A 146 -1.36 -8.69 -13.03
C VAL A 146 -0.28 -9.18 -13.98
N THR A 147 0.63 -8.31 -14.36
CA THR A 147 1.76 -8.63 -15.25
C THR A 147 3.06 -8.64 -14.46
N PHE A 148 3.92 -9.57 -14.79
CA PHE A 148 5.24 -9.80 -14.19
C PHE A 148 6.34 -9.32 -15.15
N ILE A 149 7.38 -8.72 -14.59
CA ILE A 149 8.65 -8.45 -15.28
C ILE A 149 9.80 -8.93 -14.38
N ASN A 150 10.68 -9.74 -14.92
CA ASN A 150 11.98 -10.00 -14.33
C ASN A 150 12.93 -8.88 -14.78
N THR A 151 13.26 -7.94 -13.90
CA THR A 151 14.05 -6.75 -14.26
C THR A 151 15.49 -7.06 -14.65
N LYS A 152 16.00 -8.27 -14.31
CA LYS A 152 17.35 -8.72 -14.65
C LYS A 152 17.44 -9.38 -16.03
N THR A 153 16.42 -10.17 -16.40
CA THR A 153 16.40 -10.91 -17.67
C THR A 153 15.59 -10.21 -18.75
N GLY A 154 14.68 -9.30 -18.38
CA GLY A 154 13.73 -8.68 -19.29
C GLY A 154 12.52 -9.57 -19.62
N GLU A 155 12.37 -10.74 -18.99
CA GLU A 155 11.19 -11.61 -19.19
C GLU A 155 9.93 -10.89 -18.76
N ILE A 156 8.90 -10.91 -19.60
CA ILE A 156 7.56 -10.35 -19.32
C ILE A 156 6.53 -11.44 -19.53
N LYS A 157 5.64 -11.61 -18.55
CA LYS A 157 4.53 -12.57 -18.64
C LYS A 157 3.32 -12.13 -17.83
N ILE A 158 2.14 -12.63 -18.17
CA ILE A 158 0.95 -12.49 -17.35
C ILE A 158 1.14 -13.36 -16.10
N ALA A 159 1.08 -12.74 -14.91
CA ALA A 159 1.22 -13.44 -13.64
C ALA A 159 -0.12 -13.93 -13.10
N ASP A 160 -1.21 -13.17 -13.30
CA ASP A 160 -2.59 -13.56 -12.94
C ASP A 160 -3.63 -12.82 -13.77
N GLN A 161 -4.82 -13.40 -13.87
CA GLN A 161 -5.99 -12.82 -14.53
C GLN A 161 -7.26 -13.03 -13.71
N GLY A 162 -8.29 -12.22 -14.00
CA GLY A 162 -9.65 -12.41 -13.48
C GLY A 162 -9.97 -11.63 -12.19
N ILE A 163 -9.09 -10.77 -11.68
CA ILE A 163 -9.46 -9.74 -10.71
C ILE A 163 -10.31 -8.70 -11.45
N THR A 164 -11.46 -8.31 -10.89
CA THR A 164 -12.45 -7.48 -11.60
C THR A 164 -11.92 -6.09 -11.95
N GLY A 165 -11.13 -5.51 -11.06
CA GLY A 165 -10.47 -4.22 -11.26
C GLY A 165 -9.17 -4.14 -10.45
N PRO A 166 -8.11 -4.90 -10.81
CA PRO A 166 -6.85 -4.86 -10.08
C PRO A 166 -6.29 -3.43 -10.10
N ASN A 167 -5.97 -2.90 -8.91
CA ASN A 167 -5.51 -1.51 -8.76
C ASN A 167 -4.25 -1.48 -7.88
N GLY A 168 -4.33 -1.11 -6.61
CA GLY A 168 -3.17 -1.09 -5.72
C GLY A 168 -2.53 -2.46 -5.52
N ILE A 169 -1.24 -2.47 -5.29
CA ILE A 169 -0.44 -3.68 -5.14
C ILE A 169 0.65 -3.49 -4.10
N CYS A 170 0.84 -4.45 -3.21
CA CYS A 170 1.89 -4.42 -2.19
C CYS A 170 2.42 -5.82 -1.87
N LEU A 171 3.52 -5.87 -1.11
CA LEU A 171 4.14 -7.09 -0.60
C LEU A 171 3.91 -7.22 0.91
N SER A 172 3.90 -8.45 1.41
CA SER A 172 4.15 -8.71 2.83
C SER A 172 5.58 -8.28 3.22
N PRO A 173 5.88 -8.05 4.51
CA PRO A 173 7.22 -7.63 4.92
C PRO A 173 8.32 -8.62 4.54
N ASP A 174 8.04 -9.92 4.54
CA ASP A 174 8.95 -10.98 4.12
C ASP A 174 9.04 -11.16 2.60
N GLN A 175 8.23 -10.39 1.85
CA GLN A 175 8.10 -10.45 0.39
C GLN A 175 7.70 -11.84 -0.15
N GLY A 176 7.10 -12.68 0.69
CA GLY A 176 6.58 -13.99 0.30
C GLY A 176 5.15 -13.94 -0.25
N THR A 177 4.42 -12.86 0.05
CA THR A 177 3.02 -12.67 -0.37
C THR A 177 2.87 -11.38 -1.17
N LEU A 178 2.25 -11.50 -2.35
CA LEU A 178 1.76 -10.36 -3.12
C LEU A 178 0.28 -10.15 -2.80
N VAL A 179 -0.12 -8.90 -2.58
CA VAL A 179 -1.52 -8.54 -2.37
C VAL A 179 -1.95 -7.47 -3.36
N VAL A 180 -3.13 -7.66 -3.94
CA VAL A 180 -3.71 -6.78 -4.98
C VAL A 180 -5.10 -6.35 -4.55
N SER A 181 -5.38 -5.05 -4.49
CA SER A 181 -6.71 -4.51 -4.25
C SER A 181 -7.60 -4.66 -5.48
N ASP A 182 -8.90 -4.85 -5.28
CA ASP A 182 -9.89 -4.87 -6.35
C ASP A 182 -10.78 -3.62 -6.28
N PHE A 183 -10.53 -2.65 -7.14
CA PHE A 183 -11.29 -1.40 -7.20
C PHE A 183 -12.77 -1.61 -7.53
N ARG A 184 -13.10 -2.67 -8.28
CA ARG A 184 -14.46 -2.99 -8.69
C ARG A 184 -15.11 -4.09 -7.87
N GLY A 185 -14.33 -4.73 -6.99
CA GLY A 185 -14.77 -5.79 -6.10
C GLY A 185 -14.80 -5.36 -4.63
N LYS A 186 -14.89 -6.34 -3.77
CA LYS A 186 -14.91 -6.17 -2.30
C LYS A 186 -13.68 -6.77 -1.60
N HIS A 187 -12.83 -7.48 -2.34
CA HIS A 187 -11.69 -8.17 -1.76
C HIS A 187 -10.37 -7.54 -2.19
N CYS A 188 -9.35 -7.66 -1.34
CA CYS A 188 -7.99 -7.72 -1.82
C CYS A 188 -7.61 -9.19 -1.99
N TRP A 189 -6.85 -9.49 -3.03
CA TRP A 189 -6.45 -10.84 -3.41
C TRP A 189 -5.01 -11.10 -3.02
N ALA A 190 -4.74 -12.22 -2.37
CA ALA A 190 -3.38 -12.61 -2.01
C ALA A 190 -2.88 -13.75 -2.89
N PHE A 191 -1.56 -13.75 -3.10
CA PHE A 191 -0.82 -14.76 -3.85
C PHE A 191 0.47 -15.09 -3.11
N ARG A 192 0.86 -16.35 -3.09
CA ARG A 192 2.22 -16.71 -2.72
C ARG A 192 3.16 -16.45 -3.90
N ILE A 193 4.30 -15.82 -3.63
CA ILE A 193 5.37 -15.62 -4.60
C ILE A 193 6.32 -16.82 -4.50
N GLU A 194 6.47 -17.58 -5.60
CA GLU A 194 7.40 -18.70 -5.70
C GLU A 194 8.84 -18.18 -5.93
N LEU A 195 9.82 -19.09 -5.81
CA LEU A 195 11.23 -18.74 -5.96
C LEU A 195 11.59 -18.15 -7.33
N ASP A 196 10.86 -18.53 -8.36
CA ASP A 196 11.00 -18.07 -9.75
C ASP A 196 10.14 -16.82 -10.08
N GLY A 197 9.43 -16.27 -9.09
CA GLY A 197 8.52 -15.14 -9.25
C GLY A 197 7.13 -15.51 -9.75
N THR A 198 6.81 -16.78 -9.94
CA THR A 198 5.46 -17.24 -10.29
C THR A 198 4.50 -17.01 -9.12
N LEU A 199 3.27 -16.59 -9.42
CA LEU A 199 2.22 -16.44 -8.43
C LEU A 199 1.40 -17.72 -8.31
N LYS A 200 1.16 -18.18 -7.06
CA LYS A 200 0.31 -19.34 -6.77
C LYS A 200 -0.65 -19.06 -5.63
N TYR A 201 -1.61 -19.95 -5.44
CA TYR A 201 -2.57 -19.94 -4.33
C TYR A 201 -3.36 -18.63 -4.21
N LYS A 202 -3.85 -18.12 -5.37
CA LYS A 202 -4.77 -16.98 -5.39
C LYS A 202 -5.97 -17.22 -4.49
N GLN A 203 -6.23 -16.28 -3.59
CA GLN A 203 -7.40 -16.36 -2.72
C GLN A 203 -7.91 -14.97 -2.35
N PRO A 204 -9.22 -14.81 -2.07
CA PRO A 204 -9.73 -13.62 -1.40
C PRO A 204 -9.13 -13.58 0.01
N TYR A 205 -8.44 -12.48 0.32
CA TYR A 205 -7.66 -12.37 1.56
C TYR A 205 -8.25 -11.38 2.54
N MET A 206 -8.45 -10.13 2.11
CA MET A 206 -9.05 -9.08 2.90
C MET A 206 -10.40 -8.70 2.30
N THR A 207 -11.43 -8.60 3.16
CA THR A 207 -12.75 -8.11 2.74
C THR A 207 -12.93 -6.67 3.19
N MET A 208 -12.93 -5.75 2.22
CA MET A 208 -13.11 -4.33 2.46
C MET A 208 -14.56 -4.00 2.77
N ARG A 209 -14.77 -2.99 3.61
CA ARG A 209 -16.08 -2.39 3.89
C ARG A 209 -16.42 -1.35 2.82
N ARG A 210 -17.68 -1.32 2.46
CA ARG A 210 -18.23 -0.35 1.52
C ARG A 210 -18.83 0.84 2.26
N LYS A 211 -18.77 2.03 1.64
CA LYS A 211 -19.54 3.17 2.09
C LYS A 211 -21.04 2.87 1.86
N PRO A 212 -21.88 3.02 2.89
CA PRO A 212 -23.33 2.86 2.71
C PRO A 212 -23.84 3.85 1.65
N ASP A 213 -24.59 3.35 0.67
CA ASP A 213 -25.28 4.17 -0.33
C ASP A 213 -26.78 4.01 -0.13
N PRO A 214 -27.45 5.00 0.48
CA PRO A 214 -28.89 4.90 0.77
C PRO A 214 -29.76 4.86 -0.51
N THR A 215 -29.20 5.24 -1.66
CA THR A 215 -29.92 5.24 -2.95
C THR A 215 -29.83 3.91 -3.68
N LYS A 216 -28.83 3.08 -3.34
CA LYS A 216 -28.60 1.77 -3.94
C LYS A 216 -29.05 0.69 -2.95
N ARG A 217 -30.21 0.12 -3.20
CA ARG A 217 -30.67 -1.03 -2.45
C ARG A 217 -29.80 -2.24 -2.79
N ASP A 218 -29.21 -2.87 -1.79
CA ASP A 218 -28.42 -4.11 -1.91
C ASP A 218 -29.24 -5.33 -2.40
N ILE A 219 -30.42 -5.09 -2.95
CA ILE A 219 -31.46 -6.08 -3.29
C ILE A 219 -31.47 -6.43 -4.79
N LEU A 220 -30.64 -5.80 -5.61
CA LEU A 220 -30.61 -6.14 -7.03
C LEU A 220 -29.84 -7.43 -7.26
N PRO A 221 -30.39 -8.44 -7.95
CA PRO A 221 -29.78 -9.77 -8.12
C PRO A 221 -28.38 -9.77 -8.73
N ASN A 222 -28.01 -8.71 -9.44
CA ASN A 222 -26.71 -8.56 -10.12
C ASN A 222 -25.85 -7.45 -9.52
N PHE A 223 -26.17 -6.98 -8.31
CA PHE A 223 -25.39 -5.93 -7.66
C PHE A 223 -24.03 -6.49 -7.21
N GLN A 224 -22.96 -6.03 -7.84
CA GLN A 224 -21.58 -6.31 -7.43
C GLN A 224 -21.08 -5.14 -6.58
N PRO A 225 -20.94 -5.33 -5.26
CA PRO A 225 -20.46 -4.27 -4.38
C PRO A 225 -19.01 -3.93 -4.70
N SER A 226 -18.73 -2.67 -5.03
CA SER A 226 -17.38 -2.15 -5.15
C SER A 226 -17.02 -1.36 -3.88
N CYS A 227 -15.88 -1.66 -3.30
CA CYS A 227 -15.35 -0.96 -2.13
C CYS A 227 -14.34 0.13 -2.52
N LYS A 228 -14.06 0.27 -3.82
CA LYS A 228 -13.09 1.24 -4.36
C LYS A 228 -11.70 1.08 -3.71
N GLY A 229 -11.26 -0.16 -3.51
CA GLY A 229 -9.90 -0.43 -3.04
C GLY A 229 -8.90 0.04 -4.08
N ASP A 230 -8.13 1.06 -3.73
CA ASP A 230 -7.15 1.73 -4.58
C ASP A 230 -5.73 1.43 -4.08
N GLY A 231 -4.78 2.35 -4.12
CA GLY A 231 -3.42 2.13 -3.70
C GLY A 231 -3.30 1.58 -2.27
N MET A 232 -2.26 0.81 -2.01
CA MET A 232 -2.07 0.10 -0.75
C MET A 232 -0.61 -0.07 -0.35
N ILE A 233 -0.37 -0.27 0.94
CA ILE A 233 0.95 -0.46 1.53
C ILE A 233 0.89 -1.38 2.76
N THR A 234 2.02 -1.90 3.17
CA THR A 234 2.20 -2.70 4.38
C THR A 234 3.10 -1.97 5.37
N ASP A 235 2.84 -2.11 6.66
CA ASP A 235 3.74 -1.62 7.70
C ASP A 235 4.72 -2.71 8.19
N ALA A 236 5.66 -2.31 9.04
CA ALA A 236 6.69 -3.20 9.59
C ALA A 236 6.13 -4.33 10.48
N TYR A 237 4.87 -4.25 10.89
CA TYR A 237 4.18 -5.29 11.67
C TYR A 237 3.33 -6.22 10.80
N GLY A 238 3.36 -6.05 9.47
CA GLY A 238 2.62 -6.85 8.51
C GLY A 238 1.15 -6.45 8.37
N ARG A 239 0.74 -5.29 8.89
CA ARG A 239 -0.60 -4.77 8.68
C ARG A 239 -0.70 -4.14 7.30
N TYR A 240 -1.82 -4.35 6.63
CA TYR A 240 -2.10 -3.82 5.29
C TYR A 240 -3.02 -2.61 5.38
N TYR A 241 -2.71 -1.56 4.63
CA TYR A 241 -3.45 -0.31 4.55
C TYR A 241 -3.92 -0.12 3.12
N VAL A 242 -5.21 0.09 2.92
CA VAL A 242 -5.85 0.22 1.60
C VAL A 242 -6.60 1.54 1.54
N ALA A 243 -6.28 2.39 0.58
CA ALA A 243 -7.05 3.59 0.28
C ALA A 243 -8.42 3.20 -0.27
N THR A 244 -9.50 3.73 0.29
CA THR A 244 -10.87 3.44 -0.11
C THR A 244 -11.76 4.68 0.01
N GLU A 245 -13.01 4.60 -0.47
CA GLU A 245 -13.97 5.69 -0.30
C GLU A 245 -14.41 5.94 1.16
N LEU A 246 -14.17 4.99 2.09
CA LEU A 246 -14.43 5.16 3.52
C LEU A 246 -13.30 5.86 4.26
N GLY A 247 -12.11 5.89 3.68
CA GLY A 247 -10.86 6.24 4.33
C GLY A 247 -9.81 5.16 4.10
N VAL A 248 -8.77 5.14 4.91
CA VAL A 248 -7.77 4.06 4.89
C VAL A 248 -8.30 2.90 5.72
N GLN A 249 -8.67 1.81 5.06
CA GLN A 249 -9.01 0.57 5.75
C GLN A 249 -7.72 -0.19 6.06
N TYR A 250 -7.57 -0.66 7.30
CA TYR A 250 -6.39 -1.44 7.62
C TYR A 250 -6.76 -2.80 8.20
N PHE A 251 -5.89 -3.77 7.92
CA PHE A 251 -6.08 -5.19 8.17
C PHE A 251 -4.88 -5.75 8.92
N ASP A 252 -5.12 -6.74 9.76
CA ASP A 252 -4.05 -7.49 10.42
C ASP A 252 -3.30 -8.41 9.44
N PRO A 253 -2.18 -9.01 9.84
CA PRO A 253 -1.42 -9.93 8.99
C PRO A 253 -2.17 -11.21 8.57
N ALA A 254 -3.33 -11.49 9.16
CA ALA A 254 -4.23 -12.59 8.77
C ALA A 254 -5.35 -12.14 7.80
N GLY A 255 -5.34 -10.88 7.37
CA GLY A 255 -6.33 -10.31 6.45
C GLY A 255 -7.67 -9.92 7.11
N ARG A 256 -7.75 -9.91 8.47
CA ARG A 256 -8.94 -9.46 9.18
C ARG A 256 -8.94 -7.94 9.29
N ILE A 257 -10.11 -7.33 9.06
CA ILE A 257 -10.24 -5.88 9.19
C ILE A 257 -10.08 -5.47 10.66
N SER A 258 -9.13 -4.58 10.93
CA SER A 258 -8.84 -4.04 12.27
C SER A 258 -9.44 -2.65 12.47
N GLY A 259 -9.72 -1.92 11.39
CA GLY A 259 -10.36 -0.60 11.48
C GLY A 259 -10.38 0.19 10.19
N VAL A 260 -10.91 1.40 10.33
CA VAL A 260 -10.92 2.42 9.28
C VAL A 260 -10.37 3.70 9.87
N ILE A 261 -9.36 4.29 9.24
CA ILE A 261 -8.84 5.62 9.55
C ILE A 261 -9.58 6.59 8.63
N PRO A 262 -10.49 7.42 9.16
CA PRO A 262 -11.20 8.40 8.33
C PRO A 262 -10.22 9.35 7.65
N GLY A 263 -10.51 9.73 6.42
CA GLY A 263 -9.75 10.78 5.74
C GLY A 263 -10.07 12.18 6.26
N PRO A 264 -9.29 13.18 5.83
CA PRO A 264 -9.62 14.59 6.07
C PRO A 264 -11.02 14.92 5.54
N PRO A 265 -11.75 15.89 6.17
CA PRO A 265 -13.17 16.12 5.85
C PRO A 265 -13.42 16.60 4.43
N ASP A 266 -12.49 17.34 3.82
CA ASP A 266 -12.69 18.03 2.53
C ASP A 266 -12.03 17.34 1.34
N ILE A 267 -11.89 16.00 1.37
CA ILE A 267 -11.32 15.26 0.25
C ILE A 267 -12.41 14.71 -0.68
N LYS A 268 -12.11 14.68 -1.98
CA LYS A 268 -12.99 14.10 -3.01
C LYS A 268 -12.91 12.56 -3.05
N GLY A 269 -11.88 12.00 -2.44
CA GLY A 269 -11.56 10.57 -2.39
C GLY A 269 -10.07 10.36 -2.20
N MET A 270 -9.67 9.12 -1.96
CA MET A 270 -8.27 8.73 -1.83
C MET A 270 -7.86 7.91 -3.04
N THR A 271 -6.64 8.13 -3.54
CA THR A 271 -6.05 7.36 -4.63
C THR A 271 -5.04 6.36 -4.10
N SER A 272 -4.20 6.74 -3.11
CA SER A 272 -3.19 5.83 -2.59
C SER A 272 -2.74 6.19 -1.18
N VAL A 273 -1.96 5.30 -0.57
CA VAL A 273 -1.38 5.44 0.77
C VAL A 273 0.05 4.90 0.80
N THR A 274 0.95 5.58 1.52
CA THR A 274 2.31 5.12 1.80
C THR A 274 2.80 5.64 3.15
N PHE A 275 3.95 5.13 3.60
CA PHE A 275 4.65 5.67 4.76
C PHE A 275 5.92 6.39 4.32
N ALA A 276 6.22 7.53 4.95
CA ALA A 276 7.45 8.29 4.75
C ALA A 276 7.85 8.99 6.06
N GLY A 277 8.84 9.87 6.01
CA GLY A 277 9.49 10.44 7.19
C GLY A 277 10.76 9.65 7.54
N ARG A 278 11.64 10.25 8.34
CA ARG A 278 12.97 9.68 8.65
C ARG A 278 12.92 8.25 9.20
N ASN A 279 11.86 7.93 9.98
CA ASN A 279 11.62 6.60 10.53
C ASN A 279 10.40 5.92 9.89
N LEU A 280 9.92 6.43 8.75
CA LEU A 280 8.70 5.98 8.08
C LEU A 280 7.45 6.03 8.99
N GLU A 281 7.41 6.99 9.91
CA GLU A 281 6.37 7.15 10.92
C GLU A 281 5.18 8.00 10.49
N TYR A 282 5.26 8.62 9.32
CA TYR A 282 4.16 9.40 8.75
C TYR A 282 3.43 8.61 7.67
N MET A 283 2.16 8.33 7.89
CA MET A 283 1.26 7.85 6.85
C MET A 283 0.91 9.03 5.93
N HIS A 284 1.20 8.91 4.64
CA HIS A 284 0.82 9.88 3.62
C HIS A 284 -0.29 9.30 2.75
N ILE A 285 -1.28 10.14 2.44
CA ILE A 285 -2.36 9.80 1.49
C ILE A 285 -2.39 10.81 0.36
N THR A 286 -2.62 10.30 -0.84
CA THR A 286 -2.93 11.11 -2.02
C THR A 286 -4.43 11.14 -2.24
N CYS A 287 -4.99 12.34 -2.48
CA CYS A 287 -6.44 12.59 -2.49
C CYS A 287 -6.80 13.54 -3.64
N PHE A 288 -6.72 13.07 -4.88
CA PHE A 288 -6.98 13.88 -6.07
C PHE A 288 -6.15 15.19 -6.09
N ASP A 289 -6.71 16.29 -5.62
CA ASP A 289 -6.10 17.61 -5.64
C ASP A 289 -5.27 17.93 -4.39
N LYS A 290 -5.14 17.00 -3.45
CA LYS A 290 -4.46 17.21 -2.18
C LYS A 290 -3.62 16.02 -1.75
N VAL A 291 -2.62 16.31 -0.94
CA VAL A 291 -1.80 15.31 -0.24
C VAL A 291 -1.80 15.64 1.24
N TYR A 292 -2.02 14.64 2.08
CA TYR A 292 -2.00 14.78 3.53
C TYR A 292 -1.03 13.79 4.15
N ARG A 293 -0.61 14.08 5.38
CA ARG A 293 0.13 13.15 6.23
C ARG A 293 -0.48 13.07 7.63
N LEU A 294 -0.32 11.94 8.27
CA LEU A 294 -0.72 11.69 9.65
C LEU A 294 0.45 11.03 10.38
N LYS A 295 0.88 11.56 11.51
CA LYS A 295 1.88 10.90 12.35
C LYS A 295 1.27 9.68 13.03
N THR A 296 2.00 8.57 13.03
CA THR A 296 1.51 7.29 13.55
C THR A 296 2.45 6.69 14.58
N LYS A 297 1.94 5.76 15.38
CA LYS A 297 2.73 4.91 16.28
C LYS A 297 3.43 3.77 15.55
N THR A 298 2.97 3.46 14.35
CA THR A 298 3.58 2.44 13.48
C THR A 298 4.61 3.06 12.56
N ARG A 299 5.36 2.21 11.88
CA ARG A 299 6.29 2.61 10.82
C ARG A 299 6.08 1.76 9.59
N GLY A 300 6.25 2.37 8.43
CA GLY A 300 6.27 1.66 7.16
C GLY A 300 7.50 0.78 6.97
N ILE A 301 7.57 0.15 5.82
CA ILE A 301 8.73 -0.58 5.32
C ILE A 301 9.08 -0.09 3.92
N LEU A 302 10.34 -0.25 3.55
CA LEU A 302 10.81 -0.05 2.18
C LEU A 302 11.14 -1.42 1.60
N TYR A 303 10.44 -1.80 0.53
CA TYR A 303 10.66 -3.11 -0.10
C TYR A 303 12.08 -3.26 -0.68
N GLN A 304 12.72 -2.14 -1.02
CA GLN A 304 14.10 -2.09 -1.48
C GLN A 304 15.12 -2.59 -0.44
N ASP A 305 14.80 -2.48 0.86
CA ASP A 305 15.69 -2.91 1.94
C ASP A 305 15.70 -4.44 2.12
N GLY A 306 14.87 -5.15 1.35
CA GLY A 306 14.75 -6.60 1.37
C GLY A 306 13.73 -7.14 2.38
N PRO A 307 13.60 -8.47 2.46
CA PRO A 307 12.64 -9.13 3.32
C PRO A 307 12.90 -8.88 4.80
N GLN A 308 11.83 -8.56 5.54
CA GLN A 308 11.86 -8.47 7.00
C GLN A 308 11.20 -9.72 7.58
N ASN A 309 11.99 -10.60 8.18
CA ASN A 309 11.51 -11.90 8.68
C ASN A 309 10.90 -11.85 10.08
N HIS A 310 11.08 -10.73 10.80
CA HIS A 310 10.53 -10.55 12.15
C HIS A 310 9.94 -9.16 12.30
N PRO A 311 8.70 -9.06 12.83
CA PRO A 311 8.17 -7.75 13.17
C PRO A 311 9.07 -7.09 14.23
N PRO A 312 9.21 -5.76 14.20
CA PRO A 312 9.93 -5.05 15.25
C PRO A 312 9.28 -5.35 16.59
N LYS A 313 10.09 -5.45 17.64
CA LYS A 313 9.56 -5.56 19.00
C LYS A 313 8.72 -4.31 19.28
N LEU A 314 7.49 -4.51 19.73
CA LEU A 314 6.65 -3.41 20.21
C LEU A 314 7.39 -2.79 21.40
N THR A 315 7.87 -1.58 21.26
CA THR A 315 8.31 -0.77 22.40
C THR A 315 7.07 -0.44 23.23
N LYS A 316 7.09 -0.83 24.50
CA LYS A 316 6.03 -0.57 25.48
C LYS A 316 5.86 0.91 25.72
#